data_8a0dbb72f6e7ff9602456b7b65e0cb18
#
_entry.id   8a0dbb72f6e7ff9602456b7b65e0cb18
#
_cell.length_a   1.000
_cell.length_b   1.000
_cell.length_c   1.000
_cell.angle_alpha   90.00
_cell.angle_beta   90.00
_cell.angle_gamma   90.00
#
_symmetry.space_group_name_H-M   'P 1'
#
loop_
_entity.id
_entity.type
_entity.pdbx_description
1 polymer ?
#
loop_
_entity_poly.entity_id
_entity_poly.type
_entity_poly.pdbx_seq_one_letter_code
_entity_poly.pdbx_strand_id
1 'polypeptide(L)'
;MVTLLEGGAYLVNGTQIIPDNQDAAARIAAETGRQVTKEEAAKETIAYGILESHNTSGNMDNLKIKFDKLTSHDITFVGIIQTARASGLTKFPIPYVLTNCHNSLCAVGGTINEDDHLFGLTCAKKYGGVYVPPHQAVIHQFAREMLAGGGRMILGSDSHTRYGALGTMAMGEGGPELVKQLLNQTYDIKMPGVVAVYLTGEPVRGVGPQDVALAVIGAVFGNGYVKNKVMEFVGPGVEKLLSLIHISEPTR
;
A
#
# COMPACT_ATOMS: atom_id res chain seq x y z
N MET A 1 -14.49 1.96 20.43
CA MET A 1 -14.65 0.49 20.57
C MET A 1 -14.50 -0.12 19.19
N VAL A 2 -13.72 -1.22 19.05
CA VAL A 2 -13.57 -1.96 17.79
C VAL A 2 -14.42 -3.23 17.86
N THR A 3 -15.21 -3.48 16.82
CA THR A 3 -16.03 -4.69 16.68
C THR A 3 -15.55 -5.47 15.47
N LEU A 4 -15.33 -6.78 15.61
CA LEU A 4 -14.95 -7.66 14.51
C LEU A 4 -16.17 -8.41 13.98
N LEU A 5 -16.33 -8.46 12.67
CA LEU A 5 -17.37 -9.21 11.97
C LEU A 5 -16.72 -10.40 11.24
N GLU A 6 -16.46 -11.48 11.97
CA GLU A 6 -15.70 -12.64 11.47
C GLU A 6 -16.38 -13.36 10.29
N GLY A 7 -17.70 -13.34 10.20
CA GLY A 7 -18.46 -13.92 9.10
C GLY A 7 -18.38 -13.13 7.78
N GLY A 8 -17.82 -11.93 7.84
CA GLY A 8 -17.82 -10.98 6.73
C GLY A 8 -18.99 -10.00 6.80
N ALA A 9 -18.97 -9.01 5.91
CA ALA A 9 -20.01 -8.01 5.82
C ALA A 9 -20.07 -7.41 4.42
N TYR A 10 -21.19 -6.79 4.11
CA TYR A 10 -21.38 -5.96 2.92
C TYR A 10 -21.34 -4.48 3.31
N LEU A 11 -20.67 -3.67 2.51
CA LEU A 11 -20.73 -2.22 2.58
C LEU A 11 -21.73 -1.73 1.54
N VAL A 12 -22.84 -1.17 1.98
CA VAL A 12 -23.91 -0.67 1.11
C VAL A 12 -23.82 0.84 1.00
N ASN A 13 -23.78 1.35 -0.24
CA ASN A 13 -23.73 2.77 -0.57
C ASN A 13 -22.59 3.55 0.16
N GLY A 14 -21.51 2.86 0.57
CA GLY A 14 -20.38 3.45 1.28
C GLY A 14 -20.64 3.85 2.73
N THR A 15 -21.86 3.70 3.23
CA THR A 15 -22.30 4.26 4.52
C THR A 15 -22.92 3.26 5.49
N GLN A 16 -23.26 2.07 5.04
CA GLN A 16 -23.97 1.08 5.87
C GLN A 16 -23.27 -0.27 5.80
N ILE A 17 -23.02 -0.88 6.99
CA ILE A 17 -22.53 -2.24 7.10
C ILE A 17 -23.71 -3.19 7.36
N ILE A 18 -23.81 -4.22 6.53
CA ILE A 18 -24.73 -5.34 6.70
C ILE A 18 -23.89 -6.60 6.95
N PRO A 19 -23.92 -7.20 8.16
CA PRO A 19 -23.24 -8.47 8.42
C PRO A 19 -23.72 -9.57 7.47
N ASP A 20 -22.82 -10.43 7.03
CA ASP A 20 -23.10 -11.58 6.17
C ASP A 20 -23.79 -12.68 7.00
N ASN A 21 -25.10 -12.63 7.03
CA ASN A 21 -25.97 -13.59 7.71
C ASN A 21 -27.20 -13.95 6.84
N GLN A 22 -28.09 -14.77 7.36
CA GLN A 22 -29.25 -15.26 6.61
C GLN A 22 -30.16 -14.15 6.07
N ASP A 23 -30.21 -12.98 6.73
CA ASP A 23 -31.05 -11.85 6.34
C ASP A 23 -30.33 -10.85 5.41
N ALA A 24 -29.04 -11.05 5.17
CA ALA A 24 -28.22 -10.08 4.43
C ALA A 24 -28.77 -9.80 3.02
N ALA A 25 -29.10 -10.83 2.26
CA ALA A 25 -29.62 -10.70 0.91
C ALA A 25 -30.92 -9.89 0.84
N ALA A 26 -31.86 -10.14 1.77
CA ALA A 26 -33.13 -9.41 1.84
C ALA A 26 -32.89 -7.92 2.20
N ARG A 27 -31.99 -7.65 3.15
CA ARG A 27 -31.63 -6.30 3.55
C ARG A 27 -30.94 -5.53 2.44
N ILE A 28 -30.01 -6.16 1.72
CA ILE A 28 -29.32 -5.55 0.58
C ILE A 28 -30.33 -5.21 -0.52
N ALA A 29 -31.24 -6.16 -0.84
CA ALA A 29 -32.26 -5.92 -1.85
C ALA A 29 -33.22 -4.78 -1.46
N ALA A 30 -33.60 -4.67 -0.18
CA ALA A 30 -34.43 -3.58 0.31
C ALA A 30 -33.76 -2.20 0.20
N GLU A 31 -32.45 -2.12 0.49
CA GLU A 31 -31.68 -0.87 0.48
C GLU A 31 -31.25 -0.45 -0.95
N THR A 32 -30.96 -1.41 -1.83
CA THR A 32 -30.34 -1.13 -3.14
C THR A 32 -31.26 -1.40 -4.33
N GLY A 33 -32.37 -2.13 -4.12
CA GLY A 33 -33.21 -2.66 -5.18
C GLY A 33 -32.54 -3.79 -6.01
N ARG A 34 -31.37 -4.27 -5.61
CA ARG A 34 -30.57 -5.29 -6.32
C ARG A 34 -30.40 -6.55 -5.47
N GLN A 35 -30.40 -7.68 -6.15
CA GLN A 35 -29.87 -8.91 -5.54
C GLN A 35 -28.38 -9.01 -5.92
N VAL A 36 -27.52 -9.17 -4.95
CA VAL A 36 -26.06 -9.21 -5.12
C VAL A 36 -25.52 -10.41 -4.36
N THR A 37 -24.73 -11.22 -5.06
CA THR A 37 -23.99 -12.32 -4.43
C THR A 37 -22.72 -11.79 -3.73
N LYS A 38 -22.13 -12.58 -2.86
CA LYS A 38 -20.88 -12.22 -2.19
C LYS A 38 -19.74 -12.07 -3.17
N GLU A 39 -19.69 -12.93 -4.18
CA GLU A 39 -18.70 -12.91 -5.24
C GLU A 39 -18.81 -11.67 -6.12
N GLU A 40 -20.04 -11.22 -6.40
CA GLU A 40 -20.27 -9.97 -7.12
C GLU A 40 -19.88 -8.75 -6.28
N ALA A 41 -20.30 -8.71 -5.03
CA ALA A 41 -19.94 -7.63 -4.12
C ALA A 41 -18.41 -7.52 -3.91
N ALA A 42 -17.70 -8.64 -3.84
CA ALA A 42 -16.24 -8.66 -3.70
C ALA A 42 -15.53 -7.97 -4.88
N LYS A 43 -16.09 -8.04 -6.08
CA LYS A 43 -15.55 -7.37 -7.28
C LYS A 43 -15.75 -5.85 -7.27
N GLU A 44 -16.65 -5.35 -6.45
CA GLU A 44 -16.90 -3.91 -6.29
C GLU A 44 -15.99 -3.27 -5.23
N THR A 45 -15.08 -4.02 -4.59
CA THR A 45 -14.11 -3.47 -3.65
C THR A 45 -13.03 -2.66 -4.37
N ILE A 46 -12.50 -1.63 -3.71
CA ILE A 46 -11.41 -0.79 -4.24
C ILE A 46 -10.19 -1.65 -4.54
N ALA A 47 -9.85 -2.57 -3.63
CA ALA A 47 -8.72 -3.47 -3.80
C ALA A 47 -8.86 -4.38 -5.03
N TYR A 48 -10.06 -4.93 -5.27
CA TYR A 48 -10.29 -5.76 -6.45
C TYR A 48 -10.04 -4.98 -7.74
N GLY A 49 -10.63 -3.80 -7.88
CA GLY A 49 -10.47 -2.97 -9.07
C GLY A 49 -9.02 -2.55 -9.32
N ILE A 50 -8.26 -2.23 -8.26
CA ILE A 50 -6.84 -1.91 -8.37
C ILE A 50 -6.04 -3.14 -8.82
N LEU A 51 -6.25 -4.29 -8.18
CA LEU A 51 -5.53 -5.53 -8.52
C LEU A 51 -5.88 -6.02 -9.93
N GLU A 52 -7.15 -5.95 -10.34
CA GLU A 52 -7.58 -6.33 -11.68
C GLU A 52 -6.90 -5.49 -12.76
N SER A 53 -6.84 -4.16 -12.56
CA SER A 53 -6.23 -3.24 -13.53
C SER A 53 -4.70 -3.40 -13.68
N HIS A 54 -4.03 -3.99 -12.69
CA HIS A 54 -2.59 -4.24 -12.70
C HIS A 54 -2.22 -5.70 -12.96
N ASN A 55 -3.22 -6.57 -13.05
CA ASN A 55 -3.01 -8.00 -13.29
C ASN A 55 -2.84 -8.30 -14.77
N THR A 56 -1.73 -8.91 -15.13
CA THR A 56 -1.41 -9.30 -16.51
C THR A 56 -1.67 -10.79 -16.80
N SER A 57 -2.11 -11.57 -15.79
CA SER A 57 -2.34 -13.00 -15.97
C SER A 57 -3.68 -13.35 -16.64
N GLY A 58 -4.66 -12.43 -16.59
CA GLY A 58 -6.04 -12.72 -16.95
C GLY A 58 -6.79 -13.66 -15.98
N ASN A 59 -6.15 -14.04 -14.88
CA ASN A 59 -6.70 -14.91 -13.84
C ASN A 59 -6.68 -14.19 -12.49
N MET A 60 -7.85 -13.98 -11.88
CA MET A 60 -7.95 -13.27 -10.59
C MET A 60 -7.63 -14.14 -9.37
N ASP A 61 -7.52 -15.45 -9.50
CA ASP A 61 -7.05 -16.29 -8.39
C ASP A 61 -5.53 -16.25 -8.23
N ASN A 62 -4.81 -16.12 -9.37
CA ASN A 62 -3.36 -16.07 -9.43
C ASN A 62 -2.90 -14.86 -10.23
N LEU A 63 -2.59 -13.80 -9.52
CA LEU A 63 -2.28 -12.50 -10.08
C LEU A 63 -0.80 -12.42 -10.51
N LYS A 64 -0.56 -11.73 -11.63
CA LYS A 64 0.76 -11.33 -12.12
C LYS A 64 0.79 -9.80 -12.23
N ILE A 65 1.19 -9.17 -11.14
CA ILE A 65 1.07 -7.72 -10.95
C ILE A 65 2.24 -6.97 -11.59
N LYS A 66 1.91 -5.89 -12.28
CA LYS A 66 2.83 -4.83 -12.70
C LYS A 66 2.52 -3.57 -11.91
N PHE A 67 3.55 -3.00 -11.29
CA PHE A 67 3.39 -1.76 -10.50
C PHE A 67 3.55 -0.52 -11.39
N ASP A 68 2.91 0.58 -11.00
CA ASP A 68 3.05 1.87 -11.67
C ASP A 68 4.37 2.57 -11.32
N LYS A 69 4.83 2.42 -10.09
CA LYS A 69 5.97 3.16 -9.53
C LYS A 69 6.73 2.32 -8.52
N LEU A 70 8.04 2.56 -8.43
CA LEU A 70 8.91 1.98 -7.42
C LEU A 70 9.48 3.07 -6.52
N THR A 71 9.76 2.70 -5.26
CA THR A 71 10.43 3.59 -4.31
C THR A 71 11.38 2.79 -3.41
N SER A 72 12.56 3.33 -3.15
CA SER A 72 13.56 2.74 -2.27
C SER A 72 14.32 3.79 -1.50
N HIS A 73 14.93 3.37 -0.42
CA HIS A 73 15.82 4.20 0.37
C HIS A 73 17.29 3.76 0.23
N ASP A 74 18.19 4.58 0.71
CA ASP A 74 19.64 4.46 0.59
C ASP A 74 20.20 3.11 1.04
N ILE A 75 19.67 2.49 2.10
CA ILE A 75 20.12 1.16 2.54
C ILE A 75 19.83 0.06 1.52
N THR A 76 18.77 0.22 0.71
CA THR A 76 18.29 -0.85 -0.17
C THR A 76 18.53 -0.63 -1.65
N PHE A 77 18.46 0.61 -2.17
CA PHE A 77 18.54 0.82 -3.61
C PHE A 77 19.91 0.42 -4.21
N VAL A 78 20.99 0.50 -3.43
CA VAL A 78 22.33 0.12 -3.91
C VAL A 78 22.33 -1.34 -4.34
N GLY A 79 21.97 -2.25 -3.46
CA GLY A 79 21.93 -3.69 -3.76
C GLY A 79 20.91 -4.04 -4.86
N ILE A 80 19.74 -3.39 -4.86
CA ILE A 80 18.71 -3.58 -5.88
C ILE A 80 19.24 -3.23 -7.27
N ILE A 81 19.83 -2.03 -7.43
CA ILE A 81 20.30 -1.56 -8.72
C ILE A 81 21.54 -2.35 -9.18
N GLN A 82 22.44 -2.72 -8.28
CA GLN A 82 23.59 -3.56 -8.61
C GLN A 82 23.14 -4.92 -9.14
N THR A 83 22.16 -5.57 -8.48
CA THR A 83 21.61 -6.87 -8.91
C THR A 83 20.90 -6.73 -10.26
N ALA A 84 20.05 -5.72 -10.40
CA ALA A 84 19.36 -5.48 -11.69
C ALA A 84 20.33 -5.20 -12.82
N ARG A 85 21.41 -4.42 -12.57
CA ARG A 85 22.46 -4.14 -13.54
C ARG A 85 23.22 -5.40 -13.96
N ALA A 86 23.58 -6.25 -13.01
CA ALA A 86 24.23 -7.53 -13.29
C ALA A 86 23.31 -8.46 -14.12
N SER A 87 22.00 -8.24 -14.04
CA SER A 87 20.97 -9.00 -14.77
C SER A 87 20.50 -8.32 -16.06
N GLY A 88 21.20 -7.30 -16.55
CA GLY A 88 20.94 -6.69 -17.85
C GLY A 88 20.09 -5.41 -17.83
N LEU A 89 19.94 -4.72 -16.70
CA LEU A 89 19.25 -3.43 -16.62
C LEU A 89 19.95 -2.39 -17.51
N THR A 90 19.20 -1.79 -18.42
CA THR A 90 19.67 -0.71 -19.29
C THR A 90 19.01 0.65 -19.01
N LYS A 91 17.75 0.62 -18.50
CA LYS A 91 16.95 1.79 -18.15
C LYS A 91 15.87 1.36 -17.14
N PHE A 92 15.46 2.25 -16.26
CA PHE A 92 14.29 1.98 -15.42
C PHE A 92 13.03 1.95 -16.29
N PRO A 93 12.29 0.82 -16.29
CA PRO A 93 11.12 0.67 -17.17
C PRO A 93 9.90 1.45 -16.68
N ILE A 94 9.85 1.74 -15.40
CA ILE A 94 8.82 2.53 -14.73
C ILE A 94 9.47 3.56 -13.81
N PRO A 95 8.76 4.63 -13.39
CA PRO A 95 9.29 5.62 -12.47
C PRO A 95 9.83 4.97 -11.19
N TYR A 96 11.09 5.22 -10.90
CA TYR A 96 11.76 4.73 -9.71
C TYR A 96 12.34 5.88 -8.90
N VAL A 97 11.93 5.98 -7.64
CA VAL A 97 12.35 7.04 -6.71
C VAL A 97 13.37 6.48 -5.73
N LEU A 98 14.51 7.13 -5.68
CA LEU A 98 15.65 6.81 -4.81
C LEU A 98 15.74 7.89 -3.72
N THR A 99 15.38 7.55 -2.48
CA THR A 99 15.39 8.49 -1.35
C THR A 99 16.57 8.23 -0.43
N ASN A 100 17.14 9.27 0.15
CA ASN A 100 18.25 9.20 1.09
C ASN A 100 17.76 9.59 2.50
N CYS A 101 17.02 8.71 3.14
CA CYS A 101 16.31 9.01 4.37
C CYS A 101 16.74 8.20 5.59
N HIS A 102 17.42 7.06 5.42
CA HIS A 102 17.88 6.24 6.52
C HIS A 102 19.27 6.63 7.00
N ASN A 103 20.18 6.88 6.08
CA ASN A 103 21.56 7.32 6.34
C ASN A 103 21.78 8.78 5.96
N SER A 104 20.83 9.65 6.27
CA SER A 104 20.88 11.05 5.85
C SER A 104 21.92 11.88 6.57
N LEU A 105 22.52 11.40 7.65
CA LEU A 105 23.68 12.02 8.32
C LEU A 105 24.97 11.70 7.59
N CYS A 106 25.08 12.10 6.35
CA CYS A 106 26.17 11.74 5.44
C CYS A 106 27.57 12.18 5.93
N ALA A 107 27.67 13.21 6.74
CA ALA A 107 28.97 13.68 7.25
C ALA A 107 29.42 13.03 8.57
N VAL A 108 28.64 12.16 9.20
CA VAL A 108 28.88 11.73 10.59
C VAL A 108 29.46 10.32 10.69
N GLY A 109 29.40 9.52 9.68
CA GLY A 109 29.78 8.09 9.79
C GLY A 109 30.89 7.64 8.85
N GLY A 110 31.53 8.54 8.15
CA GLY A 110 32.50 8.21 7.11
C GLY A 110 31.87 8.21 5.71
N THR A 111 32.63 7.76 4.74
CA THR A 111 32.33 7.92 3.31
C THR A 111 31.25 6.98 2.78
N ILE A 112 30.91 5.91 3.51
CA ILE A 112 29.94 4.88 3.01
C ILE A 112 28.60 5.49 2.67
N ASN A 113 28.05 6.34 3.53
CA ASN A 113 26.74 6.96 3.29
C ASN A 113 26.81 7.95 2.11
N GLU A 114 27.91 8.68 1.99
CA GLU A 114 28.12 9.58 0.85
C GLU A 114 28.28 8.82 -0.47
N ASP A 115 28.96 7.68 -0.43
CA ASP A 115 29.10 6.80 -1.60
C ASP A 115 27.74 6.23 -2.04
N ASP A 116 26.89 5.82 -1.11
CA ASP A 116 25.53 5.37 -1.41
C ASP A 116 24.68 6.49 -2.03
N HIS A 117 24.80 7.72 -1.51
CA HIS A 117 24.09 8.89 -2.05
C HIS A 117 24.60 9.25 -3.45
N LEU A 118 25.91 9.25 -3.66
CA LEU A 118 26.50 9.48 -4.98
C LEU A 118 26.09 8.38 -5.98
N PHE A 119 26.08 7.12 -5.52
CA PHE A 119 25.59 6.01 -6.33
C PHE A 119 24.13 6.23 -6.73
N GLY A 120 23.24 6.56 -5.79
CA GLY A 120 21.84 6.85 -6.07
C GLY A 120 21.64 7.97 -7.09
N LEU A 121 22.35 9.09 -6.92
CA LEU A 121 22.33 10.23 -7.84
C LEU A 121 22.80 9.84 -9.26
N THR A 122 23.91 9.13 -9.34
CA THR A 122 24.48 8.72 -10.65
C THR A 122 23.60 7.69 -11.33
N CYS A 123 23.00 6.76 -10.59
CA CYS A 123 22.04 5.79 -11.10
C CYS A 123 20.75 6.44 -11.59
N ALA A 124 20.19 7.38 -10.83
CA ALA A 124 19.01 8.12 -11.25
C ALA A 124 19.25 8.86 -12.58
N LYS A 125 20.40 9.53 -12.72
CA LYS A 125 20.80 10.18 -13.98
C LYS A 125 20.98 9.18 -15.12
N LYS A 126 21.65 8.05 -14.85
CA LYS A 126 21.98 7.05 -15.88
C LYS A 126 20.76 6.27 -16.36
N TYR A 127 19.89 5.85 -15.46
CA TYR A 127 18.77 4.96 -15.76
C TYR A 127 17.41 5.66 -15.85
N GLY A 128 17.34 6.97 -15.59
CA GLY A 128 16.13 7.78 -15.71
C GLY A 128 15.23 7.76 -14.48
N GLY A 129 15.82 7.70 -13.28
CA GLY A 129 15.10 7.74 -12.00
C GLY A 129 14.94 9.14 -11.42
N VAL A 130 14.23 9.20 -10.29
CA VAL A 130 14.10 10.40 -9.46
C VAL A 130 14.98 10.23 -8.22
N TYR A 131 15.86 11.19 -7.98
CA TYR A 131 16.73 11.23 -6.81
C TYR A 131 16.21 12.24 -5.80
N VAL A 132 15.99 11.81 -4.57
CA VAL A 132 15.61 12.66 -3.45
C VAL A 132 16.81 12.77 -2.50
N PRO A 133 17.45 13.95 -2.39
CA PRO A 133 18.63 14.15 -1.54
C PRO A 133 18.34 13.89 -0.06
N PRO A 134 19.41 13.67 0.75
CA PRO A 134 19.25 13.60 2.19
C PRO A 134 18.65 14.89 2.76
N HIS A 135 17.96 14.78 3.89
CA HIS A 135 17.29 15.88 4.62
C HIS A 135 16.10 16.54 3.90
N GLN A 136 15.69 16.04 2.74
CA GLN A 136 14.50 16.58 2.04
C GLN A 136 13.20 15.89 2.41
N ALA A 137 13.18 14.56 2.39
CA ALA A 137 11.98 13.81 2.71
C ALA A 137 12.29 12.38 3.14
N VAL A 138 11.45 11.85 4.01
CA VAL A 138 11.39 10.41 4.28
C VAL A 138 10.70 9.74 3.09
N ILE A 139 11.12 8.51 2.74
CA ILE A 139 10.57 7.74 1.61
C ILE A 139 9.03 7.71 1.60
N HIS A 140 8.41 7.45 2.77
CA HIS A 140 6.96 7.32 2.86
C HIS A 140 6.24 8.65 2.69
N GLN A 141 6.79 9.72 3.24
CA GLN A 141 6.23 11.07 3.08
C GLN A 141 6.28 11.49 1.62
N PHE A 142 7.44 11.34 0.98
CA PHE A 142 7.59 11.63 -0.45
C PHE A 142 6.62 10.82 -1.30
N ALA A 143 6.50 9.51 -1.03
CA ALA A 143 5.64 8.65 -1.81
C ALA A 143 4.16 9.01 -1.65
N ARG A 144 3.71 9.34 -0.45
CA ARG A 144 2.32 9.78 -0.21
C ARG A 144 1.99 11.10 -0.90
N GLU A 145 2.91 12.05 -0.89
CA GLU A 145 2.67 13.37 -1.46
C GLU A 145 2.87 13.43 -2.97
N MET A 146 3.83 12.68 -3.51
CA MET A 146 4.27 12.82 -4.90
C MET A 146 3.91 11.62 -5.78
N LEU A 147 3.68 10.45 -5.21
CA LEU A 147 3.47 9.24 -6.00
C LEU A 147 2.06 8.67 -5.87
N ALA A 148 1.39 8.87 -4.74
CA ALA A 148 0.05 8.35 -4.49
C ALA A 148 -0.99 8.93 -5.45
N GLY A 149 -2.03 8.17 -5.72
CA GLY A 149 -3.16 8.58 -6.57
C GLY A 149 -4.15 7.44 -6.73
N GLY A 150 -5.41 7.78 -7.02
CA GLY A 150 -6.49 6.82 -7.15
C GLY A 150 -6.17 5.72 -8.15
N GLY A 151 -6.38 4.48 -7.74
CA GLY A 151 -6.15 3.31 -8.57
C GLY A 151 -4.67 2.95 -8.84
N ARG A 152 -3.71 3.61 -8.18
CA ARG A 152 -2.28 3.36 -8.40
C ARG A 152 -1.74 2.25 -7.52
N MET A 153 -0.72 1.52 -8.02
CA MET A 153 0.06 0.57 -7.25
C MET A 153 1.51 1.00 -7.14
N ILE A 154 2.05 1.02 -5.91
CA ILE A 154 3.43 1.38 -5.61
C ILE A 154 4.11 0.21 -4.91
N LEU A 155 5.29 -0.19 -5.40
CA LEU A 155 6.15 -1.15 -4.72
C LEU A 155 7.33 -0.44 -4.10
N GLY A 156 7.55 -0.67 -2.81
CA GLY A 156 8.69 -0.13 -2.08
C GLY A 156 9.58 -1.20 -1.49
N SER A 157 10.87 -0.89 -1.35
CA SER A 157 11.83 -1.79 -0.71
C SER A 157 11.83 -1.73 0.82
N ASP A 158 11.01 -0.86 1.39
CA ASP A 158 10.83 -0.72 2.83
C ASP A 158 9.55 -1.42 3.30
N SER A 159 9.64 -2.14 4.41
CA SER A 159 8.50 -2.88 4.98
C SER A 159 7.33 -2.00 5.41
N HIS A 160 7.54 -0.69 5.62
CA HIS A 160 6.50 0.28 5.94
C HIS A 160 5.82 0.88 4.69
N THR A 161 6.14 0.40 3.49
CA THR A 161 5.41 0.74 2.26
C THR A 161 4.02 0.11 2.28
N ARG A 162 3.13 0.66 3.12
CA ARG A 162 1.76 0.16 3.37
C ARG A 162 0.71 1.26 3.25
N TYR A 163 1.11 2.43 2.78
CA TYR A 163 0.24 3.59 2.70
C TYR A 163 -0.77 3.47 1.55
N GLY A 164 -2.05 3.58 1.91
CA GLY A 164 -3.17 3.59 0.97
C GLY A 164 -3.72 4.99 0.70
N ALA A 165 -2.87 6.01 0.72
CA ALA A 165 -3.30 7.39 0.54
C ALA A 165 -3.99 7.60 -0.80
N LEU A 166 -5.11 8.34 -0.79
CA LEU A 166 -5.86 8.71 -1.99
C LEU A 166 -6.29 7.53 -2.88
N GLY A 167 -6.61 6.38 -2.30
CA GLY A 167 -7.00 5.19 -3.05
C GLY A 167 -5.83 4.50 -3.76
N THR A 168 -4.62 4.66 -3.25
CA THR A 168 -3.42 3.96 -3.71
C THR A 168 -3.29 2.62 -2.98
N MET A 169 -2.81 1.59 -3.67
CA MET A 169 -2.35 0.37 -3.03
C MET A 169 -0.82 0.37 -3.00
N ALA A 170 -0.24 0.32 -1.79
CA ALA A 170 1.20 0.31 -1.60
C ALA A 170 1.64 -1.00 -0.93
N MET A 171 2.69 -1.60 -1.48
CA MET A 171 3.24 -2.86 -1.02
C MET A 171 4.72 -2.70 -0.72
N GLY A 172 5.15 -3.14 0.46
CA GLY A 172 6.56 -3.17 0.83
C GLY A 172 7.10 -4.58 0.76
N GLU A 173 8.15 -4.76 -0.01
CA GLU A 173 8.76 -6.07 -0.28
C GLU A 173 10.29 -5.99 -0.23
N GLY A 174 10.93 -7.15 -0.24
CA GLY A 174 12.38 -7.24 -0.32
C GLY A 174 12.93 -6.82 -1.68
N GLY A 175 14.23 -6.52 -1.72
CA GLY A 175 14.93 -6.12 -2.94
C GLY A 175 14.69 -7.00 -4.17
N PRO A 176 14.63 -8.34 -4.06
CA PRO A 176 14.39 -9.21 -5.20
C PRO A 176 13.11 -8.89 -5.99
N GLU A 177 12.04 -8.49 -5.31
CA GLU A 177 10.78 -8.17 -5.99
C GLU A 177 10.88 -6.87 -6.79
N LEU A 178 11.63 -5.87 -6.28
CA LEU A 178 11.91 -4.66 -7.04
C LEU A 178 12.80 -4.96 -8.26
N VAL A 179 13.80 -5.83 -8.11
CA VAL A 179 14.64 -6.28 -9.23
C VAL A 179 13.79 -6.91 -10.33
N LYS A 180 12.82 -7.74 -10.00
CA LYS A 180 11.88 -8.31 -10.98
C LYS A 180 11.15 -7.22 -11.76
N GLN A 181 10.63 -6.20 -11.07
CA GLN A 181 9.95 -5.08 -11.74
C GLN A 181 10.91 -4.27 -12.64
N LEU A 182 12.14 -4.04 -12.18
CA LEU A 182 13.18 -3.37 -12.98
C LEU A 182 13.58 -4.16 -14.25
N LEU A 183 13.39 -5.47 -14.23
CA LEU A 183 13.63 -6.38 -15.36
C LEU A 183 12.33 -6.71 -16.14
N ASN A 184 11.28 -5.93 -15.98
CA ASN A 184 9.98 -6.14 -16.61
C ASN A 184 9.29 -7.48 -16.27
N GLN A 185 9.64 -8.09 -15.15
CA GLN A 185 8.96 -9.28 -14.65
C GLN A 185 7.76 -8.87 -13.76
N THR A 186 6.95 -9.85 -13.36
CA THR A 186 5.74 -9.65 -12.55
C THR A 186 5.98 -9.97 -11.08
N TYR A 187 5.12 -9.42 -10.23
CA TYR A 187 4.96 -9.83 -8.84
C TYR A 187 3.79 -10.80 -8.75
N ASP A 188 4.09 -12.05 -8.43
CA ASP A 188 3.12 -13.14 -8.52
C ASP A 188 2.55 -13.43 -7.14
N ILE A 189 1.23 -13.24 -6.98
CA ILE A 189 0.51 -13.48 -5.72
C ILE A 189 -0.86 -14.13 -5.98
N LYS A 190 -1.40 -14.78 -4.96
CA LYS A 190 -2.81 -15.16 -4.95
C LYS A 190 -3.67 -13.94 -4.64
N MET A 191 -4.91 -13.92 -5.12
CA MET A 191 -5.86 -12.86 -4.78
C MET A 191 -5.98 -12.76 -3.25
N PRO A 192 -5.61 -11.63 -2.63
CA PRO A 192 -5.73 -11.46 -1.20
C PRO A 192 -7.19 -11.24 -0.78
N GLY A 193 -7.52 -11.63 0.44
CA GLY A 193 -8.79 -11.21 1.04
C GLY A 193 -8.80 -9.71 1.30
N VAL A 194 -9.99 -9.13 1.36
CA VAL A 194 -10.19 -7.70 1.66
C VAL A 194 -10.91 -7.56 3.00
N VAL A 195 -10.42 -6.67 3.85
CA VAL A 195 -11.02 -6.32 5.14
C VAL A 195 -11.40 -4.85 5.12
N ALA A 196 -12.68 -4.56 5.26
CA ALA A 196 -13.15 -3.21 5.45
C ALA A 196 -12.89 -2.75 6.89
N VAL A 197 -12.17 -1.66 7.06
CA VAL A 197 -12.06 -0.94 8.33
C VAL A 197 -13.08 0.19 8.27
N TYR A 198 -14.29 -0.11 8.78
CA TYR A 198 -15.40 0.81 8.71
C TYR A 198 -15.39 1.78 9.89
N LEU A 199 -15.12 3.05 9.61
CA LEU A 199 -15.00 4.10 10.60
C LEU A 199 -16.30 4.89 10.72
N THR A 200 -16.77 5.06 11.96
CA THR A 200 -17.97 5.84 12.27
C THR A 200 -17.67 6.87 13.35
N GLY A 201 -18.47 7.94 13.37
CA GLY A 201 -18.35 9.01 14.38
C GLY A 201 -17.14 9.90 14.17
N GLU A 202 -16.75 10.56 15.24
CA GLU A 202 -15.62 11.50 15.27
C GLU A 202 -14.71 11.19 16.44
N PRO A 203 -13.38 11.39 16.30
CA PRO A 203 -12.47 11.23 17.41
C PRO A 203 -12.77 12.28 18.50
N VAL A 204 -12.71 11.86 19.77
CA VAL A 204 -12.82 12.81 20.88
C VAL A 204 -11.54 13.65 20.97
N ARG A 205 -11.63 14.80 21.66
CA ARG A 205 -10.47 15.69 21.85
C ARG A 205 -9.28 14.93 22.45
N GLY A 206 -8.12 15.04 21.80
CA GLY A 206 -6.89 14.38 22.20
C GLY A 206 -6.68 13.00 21.58
N VAL A 207 -7.63 12.48 20.81
CA VAL A 207 -7.49 11.25 20.04
C VAL A 207 -7.22 11.61 18.57
N GLY A 208 -6.11 11.12 18.05
CA GLY A 208 -5.69 11.34 16.67
C GLY A 208 -5.74 10.06 15.81
N PRO A 209 -5.36 10.18 14.54
CA PRO A 209 -5.31 9.03 13.63
C PRO A 209 -4.43 7.88 14.13
N GLN A 210 -3.33 8.21 14.83
CA GLN A 210 -2.42 7.21 15.41
C GLN A 210 -3.13 6.36 16.48
N ASP A 211 -3.97 6.96 17.31
CA ASP A 211 -4.72 6.22 18.34
C ASP A 211 -5.75 5.28 17.71
N VAL A 212 -6.37 5.71 16.60
CA VAL A 212 -7.27 4.85 15.80
C VAL A 212 -6.50 3.67 15.23
N ALA A 213 -5.33 3.91 14.66
CA ALA A 213 -4.46 2.85 14.14
C ALA A 213 -4.06 1.85 15.23
N LEU A 214 -3.64 2.34 16.41
CA LEU A 214 -3.30 1.49 17.56
C LEU A 214 -4.49 0.67 18.05
N ALA A 215 -5.69 1.25 18.08
CA ALA A 215 -6.91 0.52 18.45
C ALA A 215 -7.24 -0.59 17.45
N VAL A 216 -7.08 -0.34 16.15
CA VAL A 216 -7.25 -1.35 15.09
C VAL A 216 -6.22 -2.46 15.26
N ILE A 217 -4.93 -2.12 15.42
CA ILE A 217 -3.84 -3.10 15.63
C ILE A 217 -4.14 -3.97 16.84
N GLY A 218 -4.50 -3.36 17.97
CA GLY A 218 -4.84 -4.09 19.20
C GLY A 218 -5.96 -5.13 19.01
N ALA A 219 -6.90 -4.84 18.11
CA ALA A 219 -8.02 -5.74 17.83
C ALA A 219 -7.67 -6.89 16.87
N VAL A 220 -6.76 -6.67 15.89
CA VAL A 220 -6.59 -7.59 14.75
C VAL A 220 -5.23 -8.28 14.68
N PHE A 221 -4.23 -7.83 15.47
CA PHE A 221 -2.88 -8.36 15.38
C PHE A 221 -2.78 -9.76 16.00
N GLY A 222 -3.27 -9.93 17.24
CA GLY A 222 -3.11 -11.17 18.00
C GLY A 222 -3.81 -12.39 17.39
N ASN A 223 -4.92 -12.17 16.69
CA ASN A 223 -5.72 -13.21 16.04
C ASN A 223 -5.37 -13.41 14.56
N GLY A 224 -4.47 -12.61 13.99
CA GLY A 224 -4.09 -12.70 12.59
C GLY A 224 -5.19 -12.30 11.61
N TYR A 225 -6.21 -11.57 12.06
CA TYR A 225 -7.41 -11.24 11.27
C TYR A 225 -7.11 -10.60 9.91
N VAL A 226 -6.07 -9.75 9.84
CA VAL A 226 -5.66 -9.04 8.63
C VAL A 226 -4.43 -9.63 7.94
N LYS A 227 -3.95 -10.78 8.41
CA LYS A 227 -2.74 -11.39 7.85
C LYS A 227 -2.95 -11.75 6.37
N ASN A 228 -2.04 -11.26 5.51
CA ASN A 228 -2.09 -11.44 4.04
C ASN A 228 -3.40 -10.94 3.40
N LYS A 229 -4.00 -9.89 3.96
CA LYS A 229 -5.20 -9.24 3.44
C LYS A 229 -4.95 -7.78 3.16
N VAL A 230 -5.75 -7.19 2.29
CA VAL A 230 -5.80 -5.75 2.05
C VAL A 230 -6.78 -5.12 3.04
N MET A 231 -6.39 -4.01 3.67
CA MET A 231 -7.29 -3.23 4.52
C MET A 231 -7.79 -2.00 3.73
N GLU A 232 -9.10 -1.87 3.62
CA GLU A 232 -9.76 -0.70 3.05
C GLU A 232 -10.38 0.13 4.16
N PHE A 233 -9.95 1.39 4.30
CA PHE A 233 -10.52 2.33 5.26
C PHE A 233 -11.70 3.03 4.61
N VAL A 234 -12.89 2.79 5.14
CA VAL A 234 -14.17 3.21 4.56
C VAL A 234 -15.11 3.74 5.65
N GLY A 235 -16.21 4.33 5.24
CA GLY A 235 -17.25 4.82 6.15
C GLY A 235 -17.16 6.32 6.45
N PRO A 236 -18.21 6.91 7.05
CA PRO A 236 -18.34 8.35 7.26
C PRO A 236 -17.30 8.94 8.23
N GLY A 237 -16.70 8.12 9.09
CA GLY A 237 -15.65 8.57 10.01
C GLY A 237 -14.32 8.84 9.34
N VAL A 238 -14.11 8.36 8.11
CA VAL A 238 -12.86 8.56 7.34
C VAL A 238 -12.63 10.05 7.08
N GLU A 239 -13.66 10.79 6.70
CA GLU A 239 -13.58 12.23 6.43
C GLU A 239 -13.27 13.05 7.70
N LYS A 240 -13.56 12.50 8.87
CA LYS A 240 -13.37 13.16 10.18
C LYS A 240 -11.96 13.01 10.72
N LEU A 241 -11.18 12.12 10.14
CA LEU A 241 -9.77 11.97 10.47
C LEU A 241 -8.95 12.95 9.63
N LEU A 242 -8.50 14.03 10.23
CA LEU A 242 -7.78 15.13 9.58
C LEU A 242 -6.49 14.73 8.86
N SER A 243 -6.04 13.48 8.97
CA SER A 243 -4.85 13.01 8.31
C SER A 243 -4.89 11.49 8.13
N LEU A 244 -5.65 11.01 7.18
CA LEU A 244 -5.59 9.62 6.70
C LEU A 244 -4.18 9.23 6.24
N ILE A 245 -3.37 10.18 5.86
CA ILE A 245 -1.97 9.99 5.48
C ILE A 245 -1.17 9.34 6.60
N HIS A 246 -1.53 9.58 7.86
CA HIS A 246 -0.84 9.04 9.03
C HIS A 246 -1.42 7.70 9.54
N ILE A 247 -2.60 7.27 9.08
CA ILE A 247 -3.20 5.99 9.51
C ILE A 247 -2.52 4.78 8.85
N SER A 248 -1.80 4.99 7.78
CA SER A 248 -1.25 3.90 6.98
C SER A 248 0.03 3.26 7.52
N GLU A 249 0.47 3.57 8.72
CA GLU A 249 1.66 2.97 9.34
C GLU A 249 1.39 1.98 10.50
N PRO A 250 0.35 1.16 10.52
CA PRO A 250 0.08 0.35 11.71
C PRO A 250 0.62 -1.06 11.66
N THR A 251 1.45 -1.42 10.73
CA THR A 251 1.75 -2.83 10.56
C THR A 251 3.22 -3.15 10.69
N ARG A 252 3.66 -3.27 11.91
CA ARG A 252 4.71 -4.21 12.29
C ARG A 252 4.16 -5.26 13.24
#